data_edff54e3020b29cff0e2eb32c6f084e9
#
_entry.id   edff54e3020b29cff0e2eb32c6f084e9
#
_cell.length_a   1.000
_cell.length_b   1.000
_cell.length_c   1.000
_cell.angle_alpha   90.00
_cell.angle_beta   90.00
_cell.angle_gamma   90.00
#
_symmetry.space_group_name_H-M   'P 1'
#
loop_
_entity.id
_entity.type
_entity.pdbx_description
1 polymer ?
#
loop_
_entity_poly.entity_id
_entity_poly.type
_entity_poly.pdbx_seq_one_letter_code
_entity_poly.pdbx_strand_id
1 'polypeptide(L)'
;MTAPVQEPVTRCVLYGRVSTREQVEEGHGIEAQLEKCVAFAKARGWEVVDVRTDPGISGGEAVARRPGLAQALETASQPNTALVAYSLSRLSRSLTLTSQLLLDDKQKSPLRFASVTEPFDSTTSTGRMMLAILAAFAQYEREICGERTKAGLDAVRAKGYKLGRKFYEEDNEVQAAEIYRMYEREGYSYQSLADQLNKQDVPTSMGRKWHPTQVRRIIKRQIAKEEEAYNEDKLDQDDPGPPKTVWEEDL
;
A
#
# COMPACT_ATOMS: atom_id res chain seq x y z
N MET A 1 20.62 -13.25 26.79
CA MET A 1 19.96 -11.93 26.70
C MET A 1 18.65 -12.03 27.47
N THR A 2 18.56 -11.45 28.65
CA THR A 2 17.33 -11.38 29.46
C THR A 2 16.36 -10.42 28.75
N ALA A 3 15.17 -10.91 28.42
CA ALA A 3 14.11 -10.06 27.89
C ALA A 3 13.87 -8.89 28.88
N PRO A 4 13.69 -7.65 28.40
CA PRO A 4 13.43 -6.52 29.26
C PRO A 4 12.17 -6.83 30.08
N VAL A 5 12.28 -6.72 31.41
CA VAL A 5 11.14 -6.85 32.33
C VAL A 5 10.18 -5.71 31.98
N GLN A 6 9.06 -6.03 31.35
CA GLN A 6 8.05 -5.03 31.03
C GLN A 6 7.40 -4.60 32.36
N GLU A 7 7.46 -3.31 32.64
CA GLU A 7 6.77 -2.75 33.80
C GLU A 7 5.25 -3.04 33.76
N PRO A 8 4.59 -3.27 34.90
CA PRO A 8 3.17 -3.57 34.90
C PRO A 8 2.33 -2.39 34.35
N VAL A 9 1.24 -2.70 33.69
CA VAL A 9 0.26 -1.71 33.27
C VAL A 9 -0.47 -1.16 34.49
N THR A 10 -0.48 0.16 34.60
CA THR A 10 -1.19 0.89 35.67
C THR A 10 -2.17 1.92 35.13
N ARG A 11 -2.07 2.24 33.83
CA ARG A 11 -2.83 3.29 33.14
C ARG A 11 -3.47 2.73 31.89
N CYS A 12 -4.58 3.30 31.47
CA CYS A 12 -5.20 2.93 30.21
C CYS A 12 -5.85 4.12 29.50
N VAL A 13 -5.90 4.04 28.18
CA VAL A 13 -6.75 4.87 27.33
C VAL A 13 -7.88 4.02 26.79
N LEU A 14 -9.11 4.54 26.87
CA LEU A 14 -10.29 3.86 26.37
C LEU A 14 -10.57 4.31 24.93
N TYR A 15 -10.90 3.34 24.08
CA TYR A 15 -11.26 3.63 22.70
C TYR A 15 -12.60 3.01 22.33
N GLY A 16 -13.50 3.87 21.81
CA GLY A 16 -14.83 3.49 21.35
C GLY A 16 -15.03 3.83 19.87
N ARG A 17 -15.69 2.95 19.12
CA ARG A 17 -16.02 3.16 17.71
C ARG A 17 -17.38 2.55 17.36
N VAL A 18 -18.14 3.26 16.55
CA VAL A 18 -19.33 2.73 15.86
C VAL A 18 -19.28 3.16 14.41
N SER A 19 -19.70 2.28 13.50
CA SER A 19 -19.98 2.68 12.12
C SER A 19 -21.40 3.22 12.00
N THR A 20 -21.69 3.98 10.96
CA THR A 20 -23.03 4.51 10.69
C THR A 20 -24.10 3.40 10.65
N ARG A 21 -23.74 2.22 10.17
CA ARG A 21 -24.59 1.03 10.12
C ARG A 21 -24.88 0.44 11.51
N GLU A 22 -23.83 0.32 12.34
CA GLU A 22 -23.94 -0.22 13.70
C GLU A 22 -24.73 0.70 14.64
N GLN A 23 -24.74 2.01 14.39
CA GLN A 23 -25.59 2.96 15.13
C GLN A 23 -27.08 2.69 14.91
N VAL A 24 -27.47 2.19 13.74
CA VAL A 24 -28.86 1.95 13.37
C VAL A 24 -29.33 0.55 13.77
N GLU A 25 -28.46 -0.46 13.68
CA GLU A 25 -28.86 -1.88 13.79
C GLU A 25 -28.68 -2.47 15.20
N GLU A 26 -27.67 -2.06 15.99
CA GLU A 26 -27.30 -2.79 17.21
C GLU A 26 -27.63 -2.08 18.53
N GLY A 27 -28.08 -0.83 18.53
CA GLY A 27 -28.42 -0.10 19.76
C GLY A 27 -27.29 0.05 20.80
N HIS A 28 -26.10 -0.49 20.50
CA HIS A 28 -24.93 -0.43 21.36
C HIS A 28 -24.13 0.84 21.05
N GLY A 29 -24.60 1.95 21.56
CA GLY A 29 -23.93 3.25 21.44
C GLY A 29 -22.48 3.20 21.96
N ILE A 30 -21.69 4.18 21.54
CA ILE A 30 -20.29 4.36 22.04
C ILE A 30 -20.29 4.40 23.57
N GLU A 31 -21.28 5.01 24.18
CA GLU A 31 -21.43 5.15 25.65
C GLU A 31 -21.45 3.79 26.34
N ALA A 32 -22.29 2.87 25.90
CA ALA A 32 -22.38 1.52 26.46
C ALA A 32 -21.07 0.73 26.31
N GLN A 33 -20.33 0.93 25.21
CA GLN A 33 -19.01 0.35 25.03
C GLN A 33 -18.01 0.92 26.06
N LEU A 34 -17.99 2.24 26.22
CA LEU A 34 -17.09 2.94 27.13
C LEU A 34 -17.39 2.59 28.60
N GLU A 35 -18.66 2.48 29.00
CA GLU A 35 -19.05 2.03 30.35
C GLU A 35 -18.44 0.67 30.68
N LYS A 36 -18.52 -0.29 29.75
CA LYS A 36 -17.91 -1.63 29.95
C LYS A 36 -16.38 -1.55 29.97
N CYS A 37 -15.75 -0.68 29.16
CA CYS A 37 -14.31 -0.46 29.20
C CYS A 37 -13.87 0.17 30.53
N VAL A 38 -14.63 1.13 31.09
CA VAL A 38 -14.38 1.70 32.42
C VAL A 38 -14.48 0.64 33.52
N ALA A 39 -15.52 -0.19 33.50
CA ALA A 39 -15.69 -1.29 34.45
C ALA A 39 -14.53 -2.27 34.37
N PHE A 40 -14.07 -2.60 33.17
CA PHE A 40 -12.91 -3.48 32.94
C PHE A 40 -11.62 -2.86 33.51
N ALA A 41 -11.35 -1.58 33.22
CA ALA A 41 -10.16 -0.88 33.72
C ALA A 41 -10.16 -0.85 35.26
N LYS A 42 -11.32 -0.55 35.87
CA LYS A 42 -11.49 -0.54 37.33
C LYS A 42 -11.23 -1.91 37.94
N ALA A 43 -11.74 -2.99 37.32
CA ALA A 43 -11.50 -4.36 37.80
C ALA A 43 -10.02 -4.77 37.76
N ARG A 44 -9.22 -4.13 36.86
CA ARG A 44 -7.77 -4.31 36.72
C ARG A 44 -6.94 -3.38 37.60
N GLY A 45 -7.57 -2.43 38.29
CA GLY A 45 -6.86 -1.39 39.03
C GLY A 45 -6.11 -0.38 38.11
N TRP A 46 -6.55 -0.21 36.87
CA TRP A 46 -5.95 0.72 35.92
C TRP A 46 -6.61 2.08 35.97
N GLU A 47 -5.80 3.13 36.01
CA GLU A 47 -6.24 4.52 35.88
C GLU A 47 -6.63 4.84 34.46
N VAL A 48 -7.83 5.34 34.22
CA VAL A 48 -8.25 5.84 32.90
C VAL A 48 -7.69 7.25 32.71
N VAL A 49 -6.72 7.40 31.84
CA VAL A 49 -6.03 8.67 31.61
C VAL A 49 -6.59 9.44 30.41
N ASP A 50 -7.27 8.76 29.50
CA ASP A 50 -7.87 9.38 28.30
C ASP A 50 -9.00 8.52 27.74
N VAL A 51 -9.92 9.16 27.01
CA VAL A 51 -11.04 8.51 26.31
C VAL A 51 -11.15 9.09 24.92
N ARG A 52 -11.07 8.22 23.91
CA ARG A 52 -11.13 8.62 22.49
C ARG A 52 -12.19 7.84 21.75
N THR A 53 -12.83 8.51 20.79
CA THR A 53 -13.91 7.91 20.01
C THR A 53 -13.85 8.30 18.54
N ASP A 54 -14.32 7.38 17.69
CA ASP A 54 -14.50 7.61 16.25
C ASP A 54 -15.94 7.23 15.87
N PRO A 55 -16.91 8.17 16.03
CA PRO A 55 -18.30 7.94 15.63
C PRO A 55 -18.45 7.94 14.11
N GLY A 56 -19.23 6.99 13.57
CA GLY A 56 -19.55 6.92 12.14
C GLY A 56 -18.42 6.41 11.24
N ILE A 57 -17.29 5.99 11.80
CA ILE A 57 -16.13 5.55 11.00
C ILE A 57 -16.04 4.02 10.98
N SER A 58 -15.79 3.44 9.79
CA SER A 58 -15.64 1.99 9.63
C SER A 58 -14.33 1.47 10.26
N GLY A 59 -14.37 0.26 10.86
CA GLY A 59 -13.18 -0.41 11.38
C GLY A 59 -12.18 -0.88 10.31
N GLY A 60 -12.54 -0.83 9.03
CA GLY A 60 -11.64 -1.08 7.90
C GLY A 60 -10.85 0.13 7.43
N GLU A 61 -11.19 1.34 7.91
CA GLU A 61 -10.49 2.56 7.54
C GLU A 61 -9.06 2.60 8.13
N ALA A 62 -8.14 3.20 7.38
CA ALA A 62 -6.78 3.44 7.84
C ALA A 62 -6.74 4.35 9.08
N VAL A 63 -5.72 4.20 9.93
CA VAL A 63 -5.54 5.00 11.15
C VAL A 63 -5.57 6.51 10.86
N ALA A 64 -4.99 6.96 9.75
CA ALA A 64 -4.99 8.37 9.33
C ALA A 64 -6.39 8.98 9.14
N ARG A 65 -7.43 8.13 8.92
CA ARG A 65 -8.84 8.56 8.82
C ARG A 65 -9.62 8.36 10.11
N ARG A 66 -8.95 7.99 11.18
CA ARG A 66 -9.52 7.69 12.50
C ARG A 66 -8.81 8.54 13.56
N PRO A 67 -9.14 9.83 13.67
CA PRO A 67 -8.42 10.76 14.56
C PRO A 67 -8.48 10.33 16.03
N GLY A 68 -9.59 9.75 16.49
CA GLY A 68 -9.72 9.21 17.84
C GLY A 68 -8.76 8.04 18.08
N LEU A 69 -8.65 7.11 17.11
CA LEU A 69 -7.69 6.01 17.23
C LEU A 69 -6.24 6.51 17.20
N ALA A 70 -5.90 7.45 16.31
CA ALA A 70 -4.55 7.99 16.24
C ALA A 70 -4.10 8.59 17.58
N GLN A 71 -4.94 9.39 18.22
CA GLN A 71 -4.69 9.96 19.54
C GLN A 71 -4.65 8.91 20.65
N ALA A 72 -5.54 7.90 20.59
CA ALA A 72 -5.53 6.80 21.55
C ALA A 72 -4.23 5.98 21.47
N LEU A 73 -3.73 5.73 20.27
CA LEU A 73 -2.44 5.05 20.05
C LEU A 73 -1.26 5.86 20.57
N GLU A 74 -1.27 7.18 20.37
CA GLU A 74 -0.26 8.08 20.91
C GLU A 74 -0.24 8.05 22.44
N THR A 75 -1.40 8.13 23.09
CA THR A 75 -1.53 8.00 24.55
C THR A 75 -1.09 6.62 25.04
N ALA A 76 -1.48 5.55 24.34
CA ALA A 76 -1.13 4.17 24.70
C ALA A 76 0.36 3.84 24.49
N SER A 77 1.09 4.63 23.72
CA SER A 77 2.55 4.50 23.55
C SER A 77 3.34 4.99 24.78
N GLN A 78 2.68 5.68 25.70
CA GLN A 78 3.29 6.11 26.97
C GLN A 78 3.64 4.89 27.86
N PRO A 79 4.67 5.00 28.72
CA PRO A 79 5.02 3.93 29.64
C PRO A 79 3.82 3.49 30.50
N ASN A 80 3.73 2.18 30.78
CA ASN A 80 2.73 1.58 31.66
C ASN A 80 1.26 1.82 31.26
N THR A 81 1.02 2.20 30.01
CA THR A 81 -0.30 2.53 29.48
C THR A 81 -0.76 1.46 28.49
N ALA A 82 -2.02 1.02 28.61
CA ALA A 82 -2.67 0.10 27.70
C ALA A 82 -3.82 0.77 26.94
N LEU A 83 -4.03 0.36 25.69
CA LEU A 83 -5.25 0.68 24.94
C LEU A 83 -6.32 -0.34 25.31
N VAL A 84 -7.50 0.11 25.72
CA VAL A 84 -8.65 -0.73 26.02
C VAL A 84 -9.77 -0.44 25.04
N ALA A 85 -10.29 -1.47 24.39
CA ALA A 85 -11.48 -1.35 23.55
C ALA A 85 -12.51 -2.42 23.91
N TYR A 86 -13.77 -2.15 23.60
CA TYR A 86 -14.86 -3.09 23.89
C TYR A 86 -14.65 -4.45 23.20
N SER A 87 -14.20 -4.43 21.93
CA SER A 87 -13.87 -5.63 21.17
C SER A 87 -12.71 -5.36 20.20
N LEU A 88 -12.04 -6.42 19.75
CA LEU A 88 -10.97 -6.33 18.75
C LEU A 88 -11.48 -5.69 17.44
N SER A 89 -12.73 -5.93 17.07
CA SER A 89 -13.38 -5.34 15.91
C SER A 89 -13.51 -3.81 15.98
N ARG A 90 -13.44 -3.21 17.18
CA ARG A 90 -13.41 -1.76 17.37
C ARG A 90 -12.05 -1.20 16.99
N LEU A 91 -10.99 -1.95 17.27
CA LEU A 91 -9.65 -1.60 16.82
C LEU A 91 -9.52 -1.75 15.29
N SER A 92 -9.82 -2.94 14.77
CA SER A 92 -9.83 -3.20 13.32
C SER A 92 -10.68 -4.43 12.98
N ARG A 93 -11.30 -4.40 11.77
CA ARG A 93 -11.95 -5.57 11.16
C ARG A 93 -10.96 -6.45 10.39
N SER A 94 -9.73 -5.98 10.17
CA SER A 94 -8.66 -6.69 9.46
C SER A 94 -7.65 -7.24 10.46
N LEU A 95 -7.42 -8.55 10.43
CA LEU A 95 -6.37 -9.20 11.21
C LEU A 95 -4.99 -8.63 10.85
N THR A 96 -4.76 -8.34 9.58
CA THR A 96 -3.52 -7.72 9.09
C THR A 96 -3.30 -6.35 9.71
N LEU A 97 -4.31 -5.48 9.72
CA LEU A 97 -4.20 -4.16 10.32
C LEU A 97 -4.03 -4.25 11.85
N THR A 98 -4.77 -5.16 12.49
CA THR A 98 -4.61 -5.42 13.93
C THR A 98 -3.19 -5.86 14.28
N SER A 99 -2.64 -6.82 13.55
CA SER A 99 -1.27 -7.30 13.79
C SER A 99 -0.24 -6.20 13.54
N GLN A 100 -0.42 -5.37 12.52
CA GLN A 100 0.45 -4.23 12.26
C GLN A 100 0.41 -3.20 13.39
N LEU A 101 -0.77 -2.86 13.91
CA LEU A 101 -0.92 -1.89 14.99
C LEU A 101 -0.31 -2.39 16.31
N LEU A 102 -0.45 -3.69 16.59
CA LEU A 102 0.00 -4.27 17.87
C LEU A 102 1.47 -4.74 17.84
N LEU A 103 2.06 -4.96 16.64
CA LEU A 103 3.41 -5.47 16.45
C LEU A 103 4.31 -4.50 15.67
N ASP A 104 3.94 -3.22 15.56
CA ASP A 104 4.75 -2.26 14.80
C ASP A 104 6.14 -2.10 15.43
N ASP A 105 7.16 -2.67 14.75
CA ASP A 105 8.57 -2.59 15.17
C ASP A 105 9.12 -1.15 15.20
N LYS A 106 8.40 -0.19 14.61
CA LYS A 106 8.77 1.23 14.65
C LYS A 106 8.47 1.88 15.98
N GLN A 107 7.64 1.26 16.80
CA GLN A 107 7.37 1.72 18.16
C GLN A 107 8.46 1.19 19.10
N LYS A 108 8.97 2.06 19.97
CA LYS A 108 9.99 1.70 20.99
C LYS A 108 9.52 0.59 21.95
N SER A 109 8.24 0.28 21.98
CA SER A 109 7.61 -0.78 22.76
C SER A 109 6.38 -1.30 22.03
N PRO A 110 6.11 -2.61 22.04
CA PRO A 110 4.88 -3.15 21.46
C PRO A 110 3.67 -2.54 22.18
N LEU A 111 2.67 -2.14 21.40
CA LEU A 111 1.43 -1.58 21.92
C LEU A 111 0.74 -2.59 22.86
N ARG A 112 0.44 -2.16 24.07
CA ARG A 112 -0.32 -2.96 25.03
C ARG A 112 -1.81 -2.76 24.77
N PHE A 113 -2.52 -3.84 24.47
CA PHE A 113 -3.94 -3.81 24.14
C PHE A 113 -4.71 -4.85 24.92
N ALA A 114 -5.89 -4.48 25.42
CA ALA A 114 -6.83 -5.40 26.05
C ALA A 114 -8.25 -5.20 25.49
N SER A 115 -8.92 -6.31 25.19
CA SER A 115 -10.33 -6.36 24.81
C SER A 115 -11.20 -6.71 26.00
N VAL A 116 -12.40 -6.13 26.05
CA VAL A 116 -13.38 -6.42 27.10
C VAL A 116 -14.15 -7.71 26.82
N THR A 117 -14.54 -7.93 25.55
CA THR A 117 -15.42 -9.05 25.19
C THR A 117 -14.66 -10.32 24.80
N GLU A 118 -13.48 -10.17 24.25
CA GLU A 118 -12.67 -11.32 23.88
C GLU A 118 -11.56 -11.54 24.92
N PRO A 119 -11.12 -12.79 25.15
CA PRO A 119 -10.01 -13.09 26.07
C PRO A 119 -8.65 -12.69 25.45
N PHE A 120 -8.59 -11.47 24.90
CA PHE A 120 -7.42 -10.91 24.22
C PHE A 120 -6.83 -9.78 25.07
N ASP A 121 -5.67 -10.05 25.63
CA ASP A 121 -4.94 -9.12 26.49
C ASP A 121 -3.43 -9.27 26.28
N SER A 122 -2.85 -8.40 25.47
CA SER A 122 -1.41 -8.42 25.16
C SER A 122 -0.51 -8.07 26.36
N THR A 123 -1.09 -7.64 27.47
CA THR A 123 -0.33 -7.42 28.72
C THR A 123 0.04 -8.74 29.41
N THR A 124 -0.66 -9.84 29.07
CA THR A 124 -0.41 -11.17 29.59
C THR A 124 0.47 -12.01 28.66
N SER A 125 1.13 -13.05 29.22
CA SER A 125 1.94 -13.97 28.38
C SER A 125 1.09 -14.73 27.35
N THR A 126 -0.11 -15.18 27.79
CA THR A 126 -1.05 -15.88 26.90
C THR A 126 -1.56 -14.96 25.78
N GLY A 127 -1.89 -13.71 26.10
CA GLY A 127 -2.33 -12.76 25.09
C GLY A 127 -1.23 -12.40 24.09
N ARG A 128 0.03 -12.30 24.53
CA ARG A 128 1.18 -12.11 23.62
C ARG A 128 1.38 -13.31 22.69
N MET A 129 1.25 -14.54 23.21
CA MET A 129 1.29 -15.74 22.37
C MET A 129 0.15 -15.73 21.34
N MET A 130 -1.05 -15.36 21.74
CA MET A 130 -2.20 -15.28 20.83
C MET A 130 -1.99 -14.20 19.76
N LEU A 131 -1.38 -13.07 20.12
CA LEU A 131 -1.00 -12.02 19.16
C LEU A 131 0.01 -12.53 18.12
N ALA A 132 1.00 -13.30 18.56
CA ALA A 132 1.99 -13.90 17.64
C ALA A 132 1.33 -14.88 16.66
N ILE A 133 0.38 -15.68 17.11
CA ILE A 133 -0.40 -16.58 16.24
C ILE A 133 -1.23 -15.79 15.23
N LEU A 134 -1.94 -14.74 15.66
CA LEU A 134 -2.72 -13.88 14.77
C LEU A 134 -1.84 -13.19 13.72
N ALA A 135 -0.64 -12.76 14.10
CA ALA A 135 0.33 -12.17 13.19
C ALA A 135 0.81 -13.18 12.12
N ALA A 136 1.09 -14.42 12.54
CA ALA A 136 1.48 -15.49 11.61
C ALA A 136 0.35 -15.80 10.62
N PHE A 137 -0.92 -15.85 11.07
CA PHE A 137 -2.06 -16.00 10.17
C PHE A 137 -2.20 -14.83 9.18
N ALA A 138 -2.06 -13.59 9.65
CA ALA A 138 -2.15 -12.41 8.80
C ALA A 138 -1.02 -12.35 7.76
N GLN A 139 0.16 -12.88 8.09
CA GLN A 139 1.26 -13.05 7.15
C GLN A 139 0.95 -14.12 6.11
N TYR A 140 0.51 -15.28 6.55
CA TYR A 140 0.11 -16.39 5.67
C TYR A 140 -0.97 -15.98 4.67
N GLU A 141 -2.02 -15.28 5.11
CA GLU A 141 -3.06 -14.76 4.22
C GLU A 141 -2.50 -13.83 3.13
N ARG A 142 -1.54 -12.96 3.49
CA ARG A 142 -0.87 -12.07 2.52
C ARG A 142 -0.05 -12.85 1.50
N GLU A 143 0.68 -13.86 1.93
CA GLU A 143 1.50 -14.71 1.07
C GLU A 143 0.61 -15.47 0.07
N ILE A 144 -0.44 -16.14 0.53
CA ILE A 144 -1.40 -16.84 -0.32
C ILE A 144 -2.10 -15.89 -1.30
N CYS A 145 -2.48 -14.70 -0.86
CA CYS A 145 -3.07 -13.70 -1.75
C CYS A 145 -2.08 -13.25 -2.84
N GLY A 146 -0.80 -13.06 -2.46
CA GLY A 146 0.29 -12.75 -3.39
C GLY A 146 0.51 -13.85 -4.42
N GLU A 147 0.56 -15.10 -3.98
CA GLU A 147 0.71 -16.27 -4.86
C GLU A 147 -0.46 -16.40 -5.85
N ARG A 148 -1.70 -16.27 -5.38
CA ARG A 148 -2.88 -16.30 -6.24
C ARG A 148 -2.88 -15.17 -7.27
N THR A 149 -2.48 -13.97 -6.85
CA THR A 149 -2.36 -12.82 -7.76
C THR A 149 -1.30 -13.08 -8.82
N LYS A 150 -0.12 -13.58 -8.42
CA LYS A 150 0.96 -13.94 -9.35
C LYS A 150 0.52 -15.01 -10.33
N ALA A 151 -0.07 -16.10 -9.85
CA ALA A 151 -0.60 -17.17 -10.70
C ALA A 151 -1.66 -16.66 -11.69
N GLY A 152 -2.56 -15.77 -11.24
CA GLY A 152 -3.54 -15.11 -12.11
C GLY A 152 -2.89 -14.26 -13.20
N LEU A 153 -1.88 -13.46 -12.86
CA LEU A 153 -1.13 -12.66 -13.80
C LEU A 153 -0.35 -13.53 -14.82
N ASP A 154 0.25 -14.62 -14.35
CA ASP A 154 1.00 -15.54 -15.21
C ASP A 154 0.07 -16.27 -16.19
N ALA A 155 -1.13 -16.66 -15.75
CA ALA A 155 -2.17 -17.25 -16.62
C ALA A 155 -2.64 -16.24 -17.71
N VAL A 156 -2.74 -14.96 -17.38
CA VAL A 156 -3.09 -13.91 -18.35
C VAL A 156 -1.96 -13.69 -19.35
N ARG A 157 -0.69 -13.68 -18.88
CA ARG A 157 0.50 -13.60 -19.77
C ARG A 157 0.58 -14.80 -20.72
N ALA A 158 0.33 -16.02 -20.22
CA ALA A 158 0.32 -17.23 -21.02
C ALA A 158 -0.74 -17.22 -22.14
N LYS A 159 -1.83 -16.46 -21.96
CA LYS A 159 -2.83 -16.20 -23.01
C LYS A 159 -2.43 -15.11 -24.01
N GLY A 160 -1.20 -14.58 -23.94
CA GLY A 160 -0.70 -13.53 -24.82
C GLY A 160 -1.15 -12.12 -24.49
N TYR A 161 -1.85 -11.91 -23.36
CA TYR A 161 -2.24 -10.56 -22.96
C TYR A 161 -1.08 -9.83 -22.29
N LYS A 162 -0.76 -8.63 -22.80
CA LYS A 162 0.17 -7.73 -22.13
C LYS A 162 -0.47 -7.16 -20.87
N LEU A 163 0.23 -7.31 -19.74
CA LEU A 163 -0.18 -6.76 -18.46
C LEU A 163 0.42 -5.37 -18.25
N GLY A 164 -0.37 -4.49 -17.65
CA GLY A 164 0.04 -3.14 -17.37
C GLY A 164 -0.64 -2.12 -18.27
N ARG A 165 -0.18 -0.87 -18.17
CA ARG A 165 -0.70 0.22 -18.99
C ARG A 165 -0.18 0.05 -20.42
N LYS A 166 -1.09 0.15 -21.41
CA LYS A 166 -0.69 0.25 -22.81
C LYS A 166 0.28 1.40 -23.03
N PHE A 167 1.24 1.16 -23.90
CA PHE A 167 2.16 2.21 -24.29
C PHE A 167 1.51 3.13 -25.32
N TYR A 168 1.97 4.38 -25.38
CA TYR A 168 1.46 5.35 -26.33
C TYR A 168 1.52 4.83 -27.77
N GLU A 169 2.61 4.14 -28.09
CA GLU A 169 2.91 3.60 -29.41
C GLU A 169 1.94 2.49 -29.85
N GLU A 170 1.35 1.76 -28.93
CA GLU A 170 0.38 0.68 -29.22
C GLU A 170 -0.96 1.24 -29.72
N ASP A 171 -1.35 2.41 -29.23
CA ASP A 171 -2.60 3.07 -29.63
C ASP A 171 -2.36 4.17 -30.71
N ASN A 172 -1.10 4.61 -30.94
CA ASN A 172 -0.72 5.72 -31.82
C ASN A 172 0.53 5.38 -32.64
N GLU A 173 0.53 4.23 -33.30
CA GLU A 173 1.71 3.72 -34.02
C GLU A 173 2.21 4.65 -35.13
N VAL A 174 1.29 5.23 -35.93
CA VAL A 174 1.63 6.16 -36.99
C VAL A 174 2.34 7.41 -36.45
N GLN A 175 1.85 7.94 -35.35
CA GLN A 175 2.38 9.14 -34.70
C GLN A 175 3.72 8.89 -34.03
N ALA A 176 3.89 7.71 -33.43
CA ALA A 176 5.16 7.29 -32.82
C ALA A 176 6.25 7.14 -33.91
N ALA A 177 5.92 6.57 -35.05
CA ALA A 177 6.83 6.47 -36.20
C ALA A 177 7.18 7.83 -36.79
N GLU A 178 6.26 8.80 -36.76
CA GLU A 178 6.53 10.16 -37.21
C GLU A 178 7.46 10.92 -36.28
N ILE A 179 7.26 10.80 -34.96
CA ILE A 179 8.16 11.35 -33.92
C ILE A 179 9.58 10.78 -34.11
N TYR A 180 9.68 9.48 -34.40
CA TYR A 180 10.96 8.83 -34.61
C TYR A 180 11.63 9.33 -35.91
N ARG A 181 10.89 9.47 -37.00
CA ARG A 181 11.40 10.04 -38.29
C ARG A 181 11.95 11.46 -38.13
N MET A 182 11.25 12.32 -37.37
CA MET A 182 11.72 13.67 -37.07
C MET A 182 13.02 13.67 -36.30
N TYR A 183 13.17 12.74 -35.38
CA TYR A 183 14.43 12.56 -34.63
C TYR A 183 15.58 12.11 -35.53
N GLU A 184 15.35 11.07 -36.32
CA GLU A 184 16.40 10.42 -37.14
C GLU A 184 16.83 11.27 -38.34
N ARG A 185 15.85 11.84 -39.08
CA ARG A 185 16.13 12.55 -40.35
C ARG A 185 16.38 14.03 -40.16
N GLU A 186 15.73 14.66 -39.21
CA GLU A 186 15.77 16.11 -39.03
C GLU A 186 16.67 16.53 -37.87
N GLY A 187 17.22 15.59 -37.10
CA GLY A 187 18.19 15.84 -36.04
C GLY A 187 17.65 16.63 -34.85
N TYR A 188 16.33 16.56 -34.64
CA TYR A 188 15.72 17.25 -33.50
C TYR A 188 16.17 16.64 -32.15
N SER A 189 16.48 17.50 -31.18
CA SER A 189 16.66 17.06 -29.81
C SER A 189 15.33 16.62 -29.16
N TYR A 190 15.37 15.81 -28.12
CA TYR A 190 14.16 15.39 -27.38
C TYR A 190 13.37 16.59 -26.84
N GLN A 191 14.05 17.68 -26.48
CA GLN A 191 13.41 18.91 -26.03
C GLN A 191 12.69 19.62 -27.16
N SER A 192 13.37 19.82 -28.29
CA SER A 192 12.78 20.52 -29.45
C SER A 192 11.59 19.75 -30.04
N LEU A 193 11.65 18.40 -30.03
CA LEU A 193 10.51 17.57 -30.40
C LEU A 193 9.33 17.73 -29.46
N ALA A 194 9.56 17.71 -28.16
CA ALA A 194 8.50 17.92 -27.17
C ALA A 194 7.84 19.29 -27.34
N ASP A 195 8.65 20.33 -27.57
CA ASP A 195 8.15 21.71 -27.81
C ASP A 195 7.35 21.81 -29.12
N GLN A 196 7.79 21.14 -30.17
CA GLN A 196 7.09 21.08 -31.44
C GLN A 196 5.75 20.37 -31.35
N LEU A 197 5.72 19.19 -30.70
CA LEU A 197 4.49 18.43 -30.48
C LEU A 197 3.49 19.23 -29.63
N ASN A 198 3.97 19.99 -28.65
CA ASN A 198 3.14 20.88 -27.84
C ASN A 198 2.61 22.08 -28.64
N LYS A 199 3.39 22.65 -29.57
CA LYS A 199 2.95 23.73 -30.46
C LYS A 199 1.90 23.28 -31.48
N GLN A 200 1.94 22.01 -31.85
CA GLN A 200 1.00 21.42 -32.81
C GLN A 200 -0.23 20.80 -32.09
N ASP A 201 -0.36 21.00 -30.78
CA ASP A 201 -1.43 20.43 -29.95
C ASP A 201 -1.62 18.91 -30.13
N VAL A 202 -0.53 18.19 -30.41
CA VAL A 202 -0.55 16.74 -30.57
C VAL A 202 -0.93 16.10 -29.23
N PRO A 203 -2.01 15.29 -29.14
CA PRO A 203 -2.47 14.75 -27.89
C PRO A 203 -1.49 13.70 -27.32
N THR A 204 -1.19 13.76 -26.03
CA THR A 204 -0.58 12.64 -25.30
C THR A 204 -1.66 11.65 -24.87
N SER A 205 -1.31 10.41 -24.54
CA SER A 205 -2.24 9.39 -24.03
C SER A 205 -3.03 9.83 -22.78
N MET A 206 -2.64 10.93 -22.12
CA MET A 206 -3.30 11.48 -20.92
C MET A 206 -3.82 12.92 -21.13
N GLY A 207 -3.80 13.45 -22.34
CA GLY A 207 -4.20 14.85 -22.60
C GLY A 207 -3.30 15.90 -21.94
N ARG A 208 -2.07 15.53 -21.54
CA ARG A 208 -1.08 16.44 -20.93
C ARG A 208 -0.09 16.93 -21.96
N LYS A 209 0.72 17.94 -21.61
CA LYS A 209 1.82 18.39 -22.45
C LYS A 209 2.90 17.31 -22.61
N TRP A 210 3.55 17.31 -23.78
CA TRP A 210 4.72 16.48 -24.05
C TRP A 210 5.91 16.93 -23.23
N HIS A 211 6.64 15.95 -22.70
CA HIS A 211 7.89 16.13 -21.95
C HIS A 211 9.02 15.41 -22.68
N PRO A 212 10.27 15.93 -22.67
CA PRO A 212 11.41 15.30 -23.34
C PRO A 212 11.61 13.83 -22.95
N THR A 213 11.36 13.50 -21.70
CA THR A 213 11.44 12.11 -21.18
C THR A 213 10.42 11.16 -21.82
N GLN A 214 9.25 11.66 -22.23
CA GLN A 214 8.24 10.85 -22.93
C GLN A 214 8.67 10.63 -24.39
N VAL A 215 9.14 11.68 -25.07
CA VAL A 215 9.67 11.62 -26.43
C VAL A 215 10.86 10.64 -26.49
N ARG A 216 11.84 10.78 -25.60
CA ARG A 216 12.98 9.86 -25.49
C ARG A 216 12.54 8.40 -25.36
N ARG A 217 11.50 8.13 -24.56
CA ARG A 217 11.00 6.77 -24.34
C ARG A 217 10.36 6.19 -25.59
N ILE A 218 9.61 6.99 -26.34
CA ILE A 218 9.01 6.58 -27.62
C ILE A 218 10.12 6.23 -28.62
N ILE A 219 11.08 7.13 -28.80
CA ILE A 219 12.20 6.94 -29.73
C ILE A 219 13.00 5.69 -29.38
N LYS A 220 13.40 5.49 -28.12
CA LYS A 220 14.11 4.27 -27.69
C LYS A 220 13.36 2.98 -28.02
N ARG A 221 12.02 3.00 -27.95
CA ARG A 221 11.22 1.82 -28.29
C ARG A 221 11.08 1.61 -29.78
N GLN A 222 11.03 2.68 -30.59
CA GLN A 222 11.06 2.53 -32.03
C GLN A 222 12.40 1.95 -32.50
N ILE A 223 13.52 2.41 -31.93
CA ILE A 223 14.85 1.83 -32.19
C ILE A 223 14.85 0.33 -31.83
N ALA A 224 14.37 -0.03 -30.63
CA ALA A 224 14.32 -1.43 -30.23
C ALA A 224 13.43 -2.30 -31.13
N LYS A 225 12.30 -1.76 -31.63
CA LYS A 225 11.45 -2.46 -32.61
C LYS A 225 12.16 -2.69 -33.95
N GLU A 226 12.92 -1.71 -34.41
CA GLU A 226 13.69 -1.84 -35.64
C GLU A 226 14.85 -2.84 -35.49
N GLU A 227 15.52 -2.84 -34.32
CA GLU A 227 16.55 -3.83 -34.00
C GLU A 227 15.99 -5.26 -33.88
N GLU A 228 14.80 -5.41 -33.28
CA GLU A 228 14.10 -6.70 -33.21
C GLU A 228 13.72 -7.20 -34.62
N ALA A 229 13.09 -6.33 -35.45
CA ALA A 229 12.72 -6.66 -36.83
C ALA A 229 13.96 -7.01 -37.68
N TYR A 230 15.04 -6.25 -37.54
CA TYR A 230 16.30 -6.54 -38.21
C TYR A 230 16.90 -7.88 -37.81
N ASN A 231 16.84 -8.24 -36.53
CA ASN A 231 17.34 -9.51 -36.02
C ASN A 231 16.45 -10.71 -36.42
N GLU A 232 15.13 -10.50 -36.55
CA GLU A 232 14.20 -11.51 -37.07
C GLU A 232 14.45 -11.80 -38.55
N ASP A 233 14.64 -10.76 -39.38
CA ASP A 233 14.99 -10.90 -40.81
C ASP A 233 16.35 -11.58 -40.99
N LYS A 234 17.26 -11.44 -40.04
CA LYS A 234 18.58 -12.09 -40.05
C LYS A 234 18.58 -13.58 -39.73
N LEU A 235 17.63 -14.02 -38.92
CA LEU A 235 17.47 -15.47 -38.64
C LEU A 235 17.07 -16.27 -39.88
N ASP A 236 16.53 -15.56 -40.92
CA ASP A 236 16.16 -16.17 -42.21
C ASP A 236 17.22 -16.02 -43.31
N GLN A 237 18.31 -15.25 -43.09
CA GLN A 237 19.38 -15.02 -44.07
C GLN A 237 20.76 -14.98 -43.37
N ASP A 238 21.71 -15.80 -43.86
CA ASP A 238 23.15 -15.81 -43.46
C ASP A 238 23.84 -14.51 -43.98
N ASP A 239 23.74 -13.36 -43.28
CA ASP A 239 24.34 -12.08 -43.75
C ASP A 239 25.15 -11.35 -42.63
N PRO A 240 26.28 -10.69 -42.97
CA PRO A 240 27.14 -9.99 -42.00
C PRO A 240 26.50 -8.71 -41.45
N GLY A 241 26.53 -8.57 -40.14
CA GLY A 241 25.85 -7.61 -39.30
C GLY A 241 25.77 -6.10 -39.70
N PRO A 242 24.90 -5.34 -39.04
CA PRO A 242 24.60 -3.95 -39.34
C PRO A 242 25.76 -3.01 -39.07
N PRO A 243 25.86 -1.86 -39.75
CA PRO A 243 26.84 -0.84 -39.39
C PRO A 243 26.55 -0.29 -37.99
N LYS A 244 27.58 -0.23 -37.14
CA LYS A 244 27.49 0.37 -35.82
C LYS A 244 27.00 1.81 -35.96
N THR A 245 25.82 2.08 -35.39
CA THR A 245 25.30 3.45 -35.30
C THR A 245 26.11 4.25 -34.29
N VAL A 246 26.41 5.49 -34.65
CA VAL A 246 27.35 6.45 -34.04
C VAL A 246 26.98 6.91 -32.60
N TRP A 247 26.12 6.20 -31.91
CA TRP A 247 25.43 6.67 -30.71
C TRP A 247 25.85 6.01 -29.38
N GLU A 248 26.95 5.23 -29.36
CA GLU A 248 27.42 4.55 -28.12
C GLU A 248 28.31 5.42 -27.21
N GLU A 249 28.63 6.67 -27.57
CA GLU A 249 29.55 7.51 -26.77
C GLU A 249 28.89 8.51 -25.81
N ASP A 250 27.56 8.62 -25.75
CA ASP A 250 26.85 9.56 -24.86
C ASP A 250 25.87 8.90 -23.87
N LEU A 251 26.27 7.78 -23.25
CA LEU A 251 25.52 7.15 -22.15
C LEU A 251 26.31 7.19 -20.84
#